data_6b71419892f22aeedd9a1286c9d6133d
#
_entry.id   6b71419892f22aeedd9a1286c9d6133d
#
_cell.length_a   1.000
_cell.length_b   1.000
_cell.length_c   1.000
_cell.angle_alpha   90.00
_cell.angle_beta   90.00
_cell.angle_gamma   90.00
#
_symmetry.space_group_name_H-M   'P 1'
#
loop_
_entity.id
_entity.type
_entity.pdbx_description
1 polymer ?
#
loop_
_entity_poly.entity_id
_entity_poly.type
_entity_poly.pdbx_seq_one_letter_code
_entity_poly.pdbx_strand_id
1 'polypeptide(L)'
;LAQLQLRYKVHASADNRWAVRKTDIVLLAVKPQHMKHVLEDLGPVLQTSQLVLSIAAGITTRFIETFLDKGVPVIRIMPNTPALVGLGMAGLASGRYAEESHERIAQGIMETVGTALVVPESQMDAVTAVSGSGPAYVFYLAEAMQEAATALGLAPHVAQQLVRQTIKGAGALLAQSHEEARTLRSEERRVGKECLRLC
;
A
#
# COMPACT_ATOMS: atom_id res chain seq x y z
N LEU A 1 1.30 2.00 -24.96
CA LEU A 1 0.48 3.21 -24.80
C LEU A 1 -0.92 3.03 -25.36
N ALA A 2 -1.11 2.58 -26.62
CA ALA A 2 -2.42 2.41 -27.26
C ALA A 2 -3.39 1.54 -26.44
N GLN A 3 -2.92 0.45 -25.83
CA GLN A 3 -3.74 -0.40 -24.97
C GLN A 3 -4.23 0.33 -23.69
N LEU A 4 -3.41 1.18 -23.08
CA LEU A 4 -3.79 1.98 -21.91
C LEU A 4 -4.85 3.02 -22.29
N GLN A 5 -4.66 3.72 -23.40
CA GLN A 5 -5.63 4.68 -23.91
C GLN A 5 -6.99 4.03 -24.18
N LEU A 6 -6.99 2.86 -24.83
CA LEU A 6 -8.21 2.15 -25.17
C LEU A 6 -8.94 1.62 -23.93
N ARG A 7 -8.18 1.00 -23.01
CA ARG A 7 -8.73 0.34 -21.83
C ARG A 7 -9.26 1.31 -20.78
N TYR A 8 -8.53 2.40 -20.55
CA TYR A 8 -8.82 3.33 -19.45
C TYR A 8 -9.34 4.68 -19.92
N LYS A 9 -9.47 4.91 -21.25
CA LYS A 9 -9.91 6.18 -21.85
C LYS A 9 -9.11 7.38 -21.35
N VAL A 10 -7.80 7.20 -21.19
CA VAL A 10 -6.84 8.23 -20.72
C VAL A 10 -5.94 8.67 -21.86
N HIS A 11 -5.40 9.88 -21.75
CA HIS A 11 -4.30 10.30 -22.62
C HIS A 11 -3.01 9.61 -22.14
N ALA A 12 -2.21 9.13 -23.09
CA ALA A 12 -0.94 8.48 -22.78
C ALA A 12 0.15 9.02 -23.70
N SER A 13 1.31 9.36 -23.12
CA SER A 13 2.49 9.88 -23.81
C SER A 13 3.73 9.16 -23.32
N ALA A 14 4.77 9.10 -24.18
CA ALA A 14 6.11 8.71 -23.76
C ALA A 14 6.93 9.93 -23.27
N ASP A 15 6.41 11.15 -23.43
CA ASP A 15 7.02 12.40 -22.99
C ASP A 15 6.44 12.77 -21.60
N ASN A 16 7.26 12.60 -20.56
CA ASN A 16 6.89 12.92 -19.19
C ASN A 16 6.59 14.41 -19.01
N ARG A 17 7.36 15.28 -19.66
CA ARG A 17 7.18 16.75 -19.58
C ARG A 17 5.86 17.18 -20.18
N TRP A 18 5.46 16.55 -21.29
CA TRP A 18 4.14 16.79 -21.87
C TRP A 18 3.03 16.33 -20.92
N ALA A 19 3.20 15.17 -20.29
CA ALA A 19 2.19 14.58 -19.41
C ALA A 19 1.88 15.46 -18.19
N VAL A 20 2.87 16.13 -17.61
CA VAL A 20 2.69 16.93 -16.38
C VAL A 20 2.24 18.38 -16.61
N ARG A 21 2.34 18.91 -17.83
CA ARG A 21 2.11 20.35 -18.11
C ARG A 21 0.74 20.89 -17.75
N LYS A 22 -0.29 20.06 -17.74
CA LYS A 22 -1.70 20.46 -17.53
C LYS A 22 -2.37 19.60 -16.46
N THR A 23 -1.61 19.20 -15.44
CA THR A 23 -2.12 18.39 -14.35
C THR A 23 -1.95 19.11 -13.04
N ASP A 24 -2.90 18.99 -12.15
CA ASP A 24 -2.81 19.53 -10.79
C ASP A 24 -2.06 18.55 -9.85
N ILE A 25 -2.10 17.25 -10.17
CA ILE A 25 -1.48 16.19 -9.38
C ILE A 25 -0.60 15.31 -10.28
N VAL A 26 0.61 15.08 -9.84
CA VAL A 26 1.59 14.21 -10.51
C VAL A 26 1.89 13.01 -9.64
N LEU A 27 1.49 11.81 -10.06
CA LEU A 27 1.77 10.57 -9.35
C LEU A 27 3.03 9.89 -9.93
N LEU A 28 4.09 9.85 -9.14
CA LEU A 28 5.34 9.13 -9.45
C LEU A 28 5.20 7.65 -9.07
N ALA A 29 4.86 6.83 -10.06
CA ALA A 29 4.65 5.38 -9.93
C ALA A 29 5.76 4.58 -10.64
N VAL A 30 6.98 5.10 -10.65
CA VAL A 30 8.16 4.48 -11.27
C VAL A 30 8.93 3.65 -10.25
N LYS A 31 9.72 2.69 -10.74
CA LYS A 31 10.62 1.93 -9.85
C LYS A 31 11.68 2.84 -9.23
N PRO A 32 12.09 2.62 -7.97
CA PRO A 32 13.04 3.49 -7.26
C PRO A 32 14.31 3.80 -8.04
N GLN A 33 14.88 2.81 -8.75
CA GLN A 33 16.09 2.98 -9.55
C GLN A 33 15.94 3.95 -10.74
N HIS A 34 14.72 4.23 -11.17
CA HIS A 34 14.44 5.18 -12.26
C HIS A 34 14.06 6.57 -11.76
N MET A 35 13.84 6.72 -10.44
CA MET A 35 13.32 7.95 -9.86
C MET A 35 14.20 9.16 -10.19
N LYS A 36 15.52 9.03 -10.01
CA LYS A 36 16.45 10.11 -10.27
C LYS A 36 16.30 10.66 -11.69
N HIS A 37 16.33 9.78 -12.69
CA HIS A 37 16.21 10.18 -14.09
C HIS A 37 14.86 10.87 -14.40
N VAL A 38 13.77 10.35 -13.82
CA VAL A 38 12.44 10.98 -13.99
C VAL A 38 12.39 12.35 -13.33
N LEU A 39 12.98 12.53 -12.16
CA LEU A 39 13.01 13.81 -11.47
C LEU A 39 13.91 14.84 -12.17
N GLU A 40 15.04 14.43 -12.76
CA GLU A 40 15.90 15.29 -13.59
C GLU A 40 15.15 15.79 -14.84
N ASP A 41 14.26 14.96 -15.40
CA ASP A 41 13.42 15.33 -16.53
C ASP A 41 12.26 16.24 -16.13
N LEU A 42 11.60 15.98 -15.01
CA LEU A 42 10.40 16.69 -14.57
C LEU A 42 10.68 17.97 -13.77
N GLY A 43 11.76 17.99 -12.99
CA GLY A 43 12.08 19.12 -12.09
C GLY A 43 11.99 20.49 -12.76
N PRO A 44 12.57 20.70 -13.97
CA PRO A 44 12.53 21.99 -14.66
C PRO A 44 11.14 22.44 -15.14
N VAL A 45 10.12 21.59 -15.12
CA VAL A 45 8.78 21.89 -15.67
C VAL A 45 7.66 21.80 -14.64
N LEU A 46 7.91 21.22 -13.48
CA LEU A 46 6.95 21.15 -12.38
C LEU A 46 6.78 22.53 -11.72
N GLN A 47 5.55 22.86 -11.35
CA GLN A 47 5.17 24.15 -10.76
C GLN A 47 4.75 23.99 -9.31
N THR A 48 4.86 25.06 -8.52
CA THR A 48 4.46 25.11 -7.11
C THR A 48 2.96 24.91 -6.88
N SER A 49 2.15 25.07 -7.92
CA SER A 49 0.71 24.79 -7.89
C SER A 49 0.36 23.31 -8.08
N GLN A 50 1.34 22.46 -8.39
CA GLN A 50 1.15 21.03 -8.63
C GLN A 50 1.54 20.22 -7.40
N LEU A 51 0.71 19.26 -7.03
CA LEU A 51 1.02 18.31 -5.96
C LEU A 51 1.74 17.08 -6.51
N VAL A 52 2.93 16.79 -5.99
CA VAL A 52 3.68 15.59 -6.35
C VAL A 52 3.41 14.50 -5.31
N LEU A 53 2.88 13.37 -5.75
CA LEU A 53 2.68 12.15 -4.98
C LEU A 53 3.69 11.10 -5.43
N SER A 54 4.34 10.40 -4.52
CA SER A 54 5.28 9.31 -4.86
C SER A 54 4.92 8.03 -4.13
N ILE A 55 4.71 6.94 -4.89
CA ILE A 55 4.51 5.59 -4.34
C ILE A 55 5.78 4.71 -4.45
N ALA A 56 6.92 5.31 -4.74
CA ALA A 56 8.18 4.58 -4.87
C ALA A 56 8.76 4.22 -3.49
N ALA A 57 8.96 2.93 -3.26
CA ALA A 57 9.53 2.44 -2.01
C ALA A 57 10.95 2.98 -1.77
N GLY A 58 11.24 3.40 -0.53
CA GLY A 58 12.57 3.86 -0.12
C GLY A 58 12.98 5.25 -0.62
N ILE A 59 12.15 5.94 -1.43
CA ILE A 59 12.44 7.30 -1.91
C ILE A 59 11.82 8.30 -0.96
N THR A 60 12.66 9.11 -0.29
CA THR A 60 12.21 10.11 0.68
C THR A 60 11.67 11.38 0.00
N THR A 61 10.82 12.14 0.71
CA THR A 61 10.37 13.45 0.26
C THR A 61 11.55 14.38 0.03
N ARG A 62 12.52 14.39 0.96
CA ARG A 62 13.75 15.17 0.85
C ARG A 62 14.53 14.84 -0.42
N PHE A 63 14.65 13.57 -0.80
CA PHE A 63 15.32 13.18 -2.04
C PHE A 63 14.60 13.79 -3.25
N ILE A 64 13.27 13.67 -3.33
CA ILE A 64 12.47 14.23 -4.42
C ILE A 64 12.65 15.75 -4.48
N GLU A 65 12.54 16.43 -3.37
CA GLU A 65 12.66 17.89 -3.25
C GLU A 65 14.02 18.45 -3.70
N THR A 66 15.08 17.63 -3.71
CA THR A 66 16.40 18.07 -4.24
C THR A 66 16.40 18.31 -5.74
N PHE A 67 15.44 17.77 -6.48
CA PHE A 67 15.30 17.90 -7.92
C PHE A 67 14.23 18.92 -8.33
N LEU A 68 13.41 19.37 -7.40
CA LEU A 68 12.28 20.27 -7.67
C LEU A 68 12.61 21.70 -7.24
N ASP A 69 11.95 22.66 -7.86
CA ASP A 69 12.00 24.03 -7.41
C ASP A 69 11.41 24.18 -5.99
N LYS A 70 11.88 25.19 -5.26
CA LYS A 70 11.37 25.47 -3.92
C LYS A 70 9.88 25.79 -3.96
N GLY A 71 9.11 25.13 -3.10
CA GLY A 71 7.68 25.38 -2.95
C GLY A 71 6.78 24.33 -3.62
N VAL A 72 7.32 23.39 -4.40
CA VAL A 72 6.52 22.27 -4.93
C VAL A 72 6.17 21.30 -3.79
N PRO A 73 4.87 21.10 -3.47
CA PRO A 73 4.46 20.18 -2.42
C PRO A 73 4.67 18.72 -2.85
N VAL A 74 5.24 17.93 -1.94
CA VAL A 74 5.53 16.50 -2.15
C VAL A 74 4.89 15.69 -1.04
N ILE A 75 4.20 14.61 -1.37
CA ILE A 75 3.74 13.59 -0.41
C ILE A 75 4.29 12.24 -0.83
N ARG A 76 5.01 11.60 0.08
CA ARG A 76 5.43 10.21 -0.04
C ARG A 76 4.31 9.30 0.44
N ILE A 77 4.01 8.27 -0.32
CA ILE A 77 2.97 7.29 -0.03
C ILE A 77 3.59 5.90 -0.06
N MET A 78 3.33 5.10 0.96
CA MET A 78 3.70 3.69 1.01
C MET A 78 2.44 2.83 1.02
N PRO A 79 1.92 2.43 -0.15
CA PRO A 79 0.77 1.54 -0.26
C PRO A 79 1.21 0.07 -0.14
N ASN A 80 0.22 -0.83 -0.04
CA ASN A 80 0.46 -2.27 -0.11
C ASN A 80 -0.43 -2.95 -1.16
N THR A 81 -0.12 -4.19 -1.50
CA THR A 81 -0.77 -4.93 -2.59
C THR A 81 -2.27 -5.22 -2.41
N PRO A 82 -2.86 -5.32 -1.18
CA PRO A 82 -4.30 -5.44 -1.02
C PRO A 82 -5.12 -4.28 -1.63
N ALA A 83 -4.51 -3.16 -1.96
CA ALA A 83 -5.12 -2.10 -2.76
C ALA A 83 -5.74 -2.60 -4.08
N LEU A 84 -5.19 -3.67 -4.66
CA LEU A 84 -5.73 -4.30 -5.89
C LEU A 84 -7.16 -4.85 -5.73
N VAL A 85 -7.58 -5.08 -4.49
CA VAL A 85 -8.93 -5.57 -4.15
C VAL A 85 -9.71 -4.58 -3.28
N GLY A 86 -9.27 -3.31 -3.23
CA GLY A 86 -9.93 -2.24 -2.46
C GLY A 86 -9.73 -2.32 -0.94
N LEU A 87 -8.77 -3.10 -0.48
CA LEU A 87 -8.46 -3.32 0.95
C LEU A 87 -7.00 -2.95 1.28
N GLY A 88 -6.48 -1.95 0.58
CA GLY A 88 -5.13 -1.46 0.79
C GLY A 88 -4.97 -0.71 2.11
N MET A 89 -3.72 -0.62 2.55
CA MET A 89 -3.28 0.30 3.59
C MET A 89 -2.16 1.17 3.03
N ALA A 90 -2.24 2.47 3.23
CA ALA A 90 -1.22 3.41 2.80
C ALA A 90 -0.77 4.31 3.95
N GLY A 91 0.54 4.38 4.18
CA GLY A 91 1.14 5.45 4.99
C GLY A 91 1.48 6.64 4.11
N LEU A 92 1.16 7.86 4.57
CA LEU A 92 1.46 9.11 3.90
C LEU A 92 2.44 9.92 4.75
N ALA A 93 3.43 10.52 4.11
CA ALA A 93 4.35 11.45 4.78
C ALA A 93 4.55 12.71 3.94
N SER A 94 4.36 13.85 4.57
CA SER A 94 4.46 15.16 3.94
C SER A 94 5.91 15.63 3.85
N GLY A 95 6.28 16.17 2.69
CA GLY A 95 7.51 16.92 2.49
C GLY A 95 7.41 18.34 3.06
N ARG A 96 8.48 19.08 2.88
CA ARG A 96 8.67 20.41 3.49
C ARG A 96 7.60 21.44 3.09
N TYR A 97 7.08 21.34 1.86
CA TYR A 97 6.17 22.33 1.29
C TYR A 97 4.73 21.79 1.19
N ALA A 98 4.48 20.58 1.65
CA ALA A 98 3.14 20.04 1.71
C ALA A 98 2.41 20.57 2.95
N GLU A 99 1.14 20.91 2.75
CA GLU A 99 0.22 21.41 3.78
C GLU A 99 -0.90 20.38 4.02
N GLU A 100 -1.71 20.57 5.05
CA GLU A 100 -2.84 19.72 5.38
C GLU A 100 -3.85 19.53 4.22
N SER A 101 -4.01 20.56 3.39
CA SER A 101 -4.83 20.49 2.16
C SER A 101 -4.31 19.44 1.18
N HIS A 102 -2.99 19.33 1.04
CA HIS A 102 -2.33 18.34 0.18
C HIS A 102 -2.44 16.93 0.77
N GLU A 103 -2.34 16.80 2.09
CA GLU A 103 -2.54 15.53 2.81
C GLU A 103 -3.96 15.00 2.57
N ARG A 104 -4.99 15.85 2.73
CA ARG A 104 -6.39 15.47 2.47
C ARG A 104 -6.62 15.00 1.02
N ILE A 105 -5.99 15.65 0.05
CA ILE A 105 -6.07 15.21 -1.35
C ILE A 105 -5.44 13.83 -1.51
N ALA A 106 -4.23 13.62 -0.98
CA ALA A 106 -3.53 12.35 -1.06
C ALA A 106 -4.29 11.23 -0.33
N GLN A 107 -4.85 11.50 0.86
CA GLN A 107 -5.71 10.56 1.58
C GLN A 107 -6.93 10.19 0.76
N GLY A 108 -7.68 11.17 0.24
CA GLY A 108 -8.87 10.91 -0.57
C GLY A 108 -8.57 10.03 -1.80
N ILE A 109 -7.41 10.22 -2.44
CA ILE A 109 -6.98 9.35 -3.54
C ILE A 109 -6.73 7.92 -3.03
N MET A 110 -6.00 7.74 -1.93
CA MET A 110 -5.67 6.40 -1.42
C MET A 110 -6.87 5.68 -0.82
N GLU A 111 -7.83 6.40 -0.27
CA GLU A 111 -9.07 5.85 0.28
C GLU A 111 -10.00 5.26 -0.79
N THR A 112 -9.78 5.55 -2.06
CA THR A 112 -10.48 4.86 -3.16
C THR A 112 -10.10 3.38 -3.29
N VAL A 113 -8.96 2.97 -2.71
CA VAL A 113 -8.42 1.60 -2.79
C VAL A 113 -8.11 0.98 -1.42
N GLY A 114 -8.56 1.62 -0.33
CA GLY A 114 -8.35 1.09 1.02
C GLY A 114 -8.44 2.17 2.10
N THR A 115 -7.48 2.18 3.01
CA THR A 115 -7.36 3.14 4.12
C THR A 115 -6.01 3.84 4.05
N ALA A 116 -5.97 5.11 4.48
CA ALA A 116 -4.74 5.90 4.51
C ALA A 116 -4.52 6.56 5.87
N LEU A 117 -3.26 6.64 6.32
CA LEU A 117 -2.86 7.33 7.55
C LEU A 117 -1.68 8.26 7.27
N VAL A 118 -1.76 9.49 7.78
CA VAL A 118 -0.62 10.41 7.77
C VAL A 118 0.29 10.10 8.96
N VAL A 119 1.58 9.96 8.68
CA VAL A 119 2.62 9.68 9.67
C VAL A 119 3.84 10.56 9.41
N PRO A 120 4.66 10.86 10.41
CA PRO A 120 5.97 11.47 10.19
C PRO A 120 6.83 10.63 9.23
N GLU A 121 7.61 11.27 8.35
CA GLU A 121 8.47 10.53 7.41
C GLU A 121 9.47 9.59 8.09
N SER A 122 9.90 9.92 9.30
CA SER A 122 10.76 9.07 10.13
C SER A 122 10.14 7.70 10.50
N GLN A 123 8.82 7.56 10.38
CA GLN A 123 8.09 6.31 10.65
C GLN A 123 7.82 5.48 9.38
N MET A 124 8.15 5.99 8.19
CA MET A 124 7.81 5.32 6.93
C MET A 124 8.51 3.96 6.75
N ASP A 125 9.66 3.74 7.35
CA ASP A 125 10.33 2.44 7.33
C ASP A 125 9.56 1.42 8.20
N ALA A 126 9.03 1.85 9.35
CA ALA A 126 8.15 1.02 10.18
C ALA A 126 6.82 0.71 9.45
N VAL A 127 6.23 1.70 8.78
CA VAL A 127 5.05 1.49 7.91
C VAL A 127 5.35 0.44 6.83
N THR A 128 6.52 0.54 6.19
CA THR A 128 6.94 -0.42 5.16
C THR A 128 7.06 -1.83 5.74
N ALA A 129 7.70 -1.98 6.90
CA ALA A 129 7.88 -3.27 7.55
C ALA A 129 6.55 -3.91 7.99
N VAL A 130 5.63 -3.13 8.55
CA VAL A 130 4.35 -3.63 9.09
C VAL A 130 3.30 -3.80 8.00
N SER A 131 3.10 -2.79 7.17
CA SER A 131 2.00 -2.71 6.20
C SER A 131 2.47 -3.00 4.77
N GLY A 132 3.57 -2.40 4.32
CA GLY A 132 4.09 -2.60 2.97
C GLY A 132 4.46 -4.06 2.71
N SER A 133 5.20 -4.67 3.62
CA SER A 133 5.62 -6.08 3.59
C SER A 133 4.61 -7.04 4.22
N GLY A 134 3.67 -6.53 5.01
CA GLY A 134 2.68 -7.30 5.78
C GLY A 134 1.96 -8.39 4.99
N PRO A 135 1.47 -8.13 3.77
CA PRO A 135 0.82 -9.15 2.96
C PRO A 135 1.70 -10.38 2.70
N ALA A 136 3.02 -10.20 2.55
CA ALA A 136 3.95 -11.32 2.35
C ALA A 136 4.01 -12.24 3.58
N TYR A 137 3.91 -11.70 4.79
CA TYR A 137 3.88 -12.51 6.02
C TYR A 137 2.62 -13.37 6.09
N VAL A 138 1.48 -12.81 5.69
CA VAL A 138 0.21 -13.55 5.63
C VAL A 138 0.27 -14.63 4.56
N PHE A 139 0.87 -14.36 3.41
CA PHE A 139 1.04 -15.37 2.34
C PHE A 139 1.97 -16.49 2.77
N TYR A 140 3.07 -16.18 3.46
CA TYR A 140 3.97 -17.16 4.02
C TYR A 140 3.29 -18.06 5.08
N LEU A 141 2.49 -17.45 5.96
CA LEU A 141 1.67 -18.20 6.91
C LEU A 141 0.70 -19.14 6.19
N ALA A 142 0.02 -18.64 5.12
CA ALA A 142 -0.89 -19.45 4.32
C ALA A 142 -0.19 -20.64 3.66
N GLU A 143 1.01 -20.42 3.11
CA GLU A 143 1.84 -21.47 2.52
C GLU A 143 2.19 -22.54 3.54
N ALA A 144 2.74 -22.15 4.68
CA ALA A 144 3.09 -23.08 5.76
C ALA A 144 1.90 -23.88 6.29
N MET A 145 0.71 -23.25 6.42
CA MET A 145 -0.52 -23.92 6.82
C MET A 145 -0.98 -24.95 5.77
N GLN A 146 -0.85 -24.66 4.47
CA GLN A 146 -1.22 -25.60 3.41
C GLN A 146 -0.27 -26.80 3.36
N GLU A 147 1.03 -26.57 3.53
CA GLU A 147 2.03 -27.65 3.62
C GLU A 147 1.75 -28.57 4.81
N ALA A 148 1.52 -28.01 5.99
CA ALA A 148 1.18 -28.78 7.20
C ALA A 148 -0.12 -29.58 7.01
N ALA A 149 -1.16 -28.98 6.44
CA ALA A 149 -2.44 -29.65 6.17
C ALA A 149 -2.27 -30.84 5.21
N THR A 150 -1.44 -30.68 4.18
CA THR A 150 -1.12 -31.75 3.24
C THR A 150 -0.30 -32.86 3.92
N ALA A 151 0.65 -32.53 4.77
CA ALA A 151 1.42 -33.49 5.54
C ALA A 151 0.56 -34.30 6.52
N LEU A 152 -0.56 -33.71 6.99
CA LEU A 152 -1.57 -34.39 7.81
C LEU A 152 -2.56 -35.25 6.99
N GLY A 153 -2.37 -35.36 5.67
CA GLY A 153 -3.16 -36.24 4.79
C GLY A 153 -4.33 -35.59 4.07
N LEU A 154 -4.49 -34.25 4.15
CA LEU A 154 -5.51 -33.58 3.36
C LEU A 154 -5.08 -33.46 1.90
N ALA A 155 -6.04 -33.63 0.99
CA ALA A 155 -5.78 -33.38 -0.43
C ALA A 155 -5.39 -31.89 -0.65
N PRO A 156 -4.43 -31.57 -1.54
CA PRO A 156 -3.92 -30.21 -1.72
C PRO A 156 -5.02 -29.16 -2.00
N HIS A 157 -6.04 -29.49 -2.78
CA HIS A 157 -7.14 -28.55 -3.06
C HIS A 157 -8.02 -28.29 -1.82
N VAL A 158 -8.19 -29.29 -0.94
CA VAL A 158 -8.92 -29.14 0.33
C VAL A 158 -8.11 -28.25 1.29
N ALA A 159 -6.81 -28.53 1.44
CA ALA A 159 -5.90 -27.72 2.25
C ALA A 159 -5.92 -26.25 1.80
N GLN A 160 -5.83 -26.02 0.50
CA GLN A 160 -5.88 -24.67 -0.07
C GLN A 160 -7.20 -23.94 0.26
N GLN A 161 -8.33 -24.61 0.11
CA GLN A 161 -9.64 -24.02 0.37
C GLN A 161 -9.82 -23.68 1.85
N LEU A 162 -9.45 -24.60 2.75
CA LEU A 162 -9.52 -24.41 4.20
C LEU A 162 -8.67 -23.22 4.63
N VAL A 163 -7.41 -23.17 4.22
CA VAL A 163 -6.48 -22.11 4.63
C VAL A 163 -6.92 -20.73 4.11
N ARG A 164 -7.32 -20.64 2.85
CA ARG A 164 -7.80 -19.37 2.28
C ARG A 164 -9.01 -18.84 3.02
N GLN A 165 -9.98 -19.70 3.32
CA GLN A 165 -11.18 -19.28 4.05
C GLN A 165 -10.86 -18.92 5.50
N THR A 166 -9.98 -19.65 6.16
CA THR A 166 -9.53 -19.37 7.54
C THR A 166 -8.87 -18.00 7.63
N ILE A 167 -7.91 -17.69 6.75
CA ILE A 167 -7.21 -16.39 6.75
C ILE A 167 -8.19 -15.26 6.43
N LYS A 168 -9.08 -15.44 5.45
CA LYS A 168 -10.10 -14.46 5.12
C LYS A 168 -11.02 -14.19 6.31
N GLY A 169 -11.48 -15.23 6.98
CA GLY A 169 -12.38 -15.13 8.13
C GLY A 169 -11.70 -14.46 9.33
N ALA A 170 -10.48 -14.90 9.67
CA ALA A 170 -9.71 -14.31 10.76
C ALA A 170 -9.39 -12.83 10.52
N GLY A 171 -9.01 -12.46 9.29
CA GLY A 171 -8.77 -11.06 8.91
C GLY A 171 -10.04 -10.21 9.00
N ALA A 172 -11.18 -10.72 8.53
CA ALA A 172 -12.46 -10.04 8.63
C ALA A 172 -12.89 -9.85 10.11
N LEU A 173 -12.74 -10.89 10.93
CA LEU A 173 -13.05 -10.81 12.36
C LEU A 173 -12.16 -9.79 13.07
N LEU A 174 -10.86 -9.79 12.81
CA LEU A 174 -9.93 -8.81 13.36
C LEU A 174 -10.29 -7.38 12.94
N ALA A 175 -10.70 -7.16 11.69
CA ALA A 175 -11.06 -5.85 11.18
C ALA A 175 -12.38 -5.30 11.75
N GLN A 176 -13.32 -6.18 12.13
CA GLN A 176 -14.64 -5.82 12.66
C GLN A 176 -14.70 -5.78 14.20
N SER A 177 -13.78 -6.49 14.85
CA SER A 177 -13.73 -6.56 16.30
C SER A 177 -13.14 -5.30 16.91
N HIS A 178 -13.65 -4.91 18.07
CA HIS A 178 -13.03 -3.90 18.94
C HIS A 178 -11.98 -4.49 19.89
N GLU A 179 -11.87 -5.82 19.93
CA GLU A 179 -10.92 -6.54 20.77
C GLU A 179 -9.51 -6.52 20.18
N GLU A 180 -8.50 -6.51 21.05
CA GLU A 180 -7.11 -6.64 20.62
C GLU A 180 -6.84 -8.05 20.03
N ALA A 181 -5.94 -8.13 19.05
CA ALA A 181 -5.53 -9.39 18.43
C ALA A 181 -5.08 -10.45 19.45
N ARG A 182 -4.48 -10.03 20.59
CA ARG A 182 -4.10 -10.91 21.70
C ARG A 182 -5.30 -11.56 22.35
N THR A 183 -6.37 -10.81 22.56
CA THR A 183 -7.63 -11.29 23.15
C THR A 183 -8.29 -12.31 22.22
N LEU A 184 -8.48 -11.95 20.95
CA LEU A 184 -9.05 -12.85 19.94
C LEU A 184 -8.30 -14.18 19.85
N ARG A 185 -6.96 -14.14 19.85
CA ARG A 185 -6.12 -15.34 19.87
C ARG A 185 -6.32 -16.18 21.12
N SER A 186 -6.53 -15.55 22.28
CA SER A 186 -6.72 -16.27 23.56
C SER A 186 -8.08 -16.93 23.63
N GLU A 187 -9.12 -16.32 23.09
CA GLU A 187 -10.47 -16.87 23.01
C GLU A 187 -10.52 -18.08 22.07
N GLU A 188 -9.87 -17.99 20.89
CA GLU A 188 -9.78 -19.12 19.97
C GLU A 188 -9.13 -20.35 20.61
N ARG A 189 -8.07 -20.16 21.41
CA ARG A 189 -7.44 -21.25 22.18
C ARG A 189 -8.36 -21.82 23.25
N ARG A 190 -9.26 -21.02 23.85
CA ARG A 190 -10.22 -21.47 24.84
C ARG A 190 -11.29 -22.36 24.21
N VAL A 191 -11.88 -21.90 23.12
CA VAL A 191 -12.87 -22.68 22.34
C VAL A 191 -12.30 -24.00 21.87
N GLY A 192 -11.06 -24.02 21.34
CA GLY A 192 -10.40 -25.27 20.96
C GLY A 192 -10.19 -26.26 22.11
N LYS A 193 -9.93 -25.79 23.35
CA LYS A 193 -9.81 -26.63 24.52
C LYS A 193 -11.16 -27.17 25.03
N GLU A 194 -12.23 -26.43 24.89
CA GLU A 194 -13.58 -26.85 25.26
C GLU A 194 -14.10 -27.94 24.31
N CYS A 195 -13.84 -27.81 23.00
CA CYS A 195 -14.15 -28.84 22.01
C CYS A 195 -13.44 -30.17 22.30
N LEU A 196 -12.17 -30.13 22.73
CA LEU A 196 -11.40 -31.35 23.10
C LEU A 196 -11.89 -32.01 24.38
N ARG A 197 -12.69 -31.32 25.20
CA ARG A 197 -13.30 -31.91 26.42
C ARG A 197 -14.67 -32.55 26.16
N LEU A 198 -15.27 -32.26 24.98
CA LEU A 198 -16.58 -32.79 24.58
C LEU A 198 -16.48 -33.98 23.61
N CYS A 199 -15.26 -34.31 23.15
CA CYS A 199 -14.93 -35.51 22.40
C CYS A 199 -14.20 -36.51 23.30
#